data_e2bce217732503995dbbb9bcfd5e3520
#
_entry.id   e2bce217732503995dbbb9bcfd5e3520
#
_cell.length_a   1.000
_cell.length_b   1.000
_cell.length_c   1.000
_cell.angle_alpha   90.00
_cell.angle_beta   90.00
_cell.angle_gamma   90.00
#
_symmetry.space_group_name_H-M   'P 1'
#
loop_
_entity.id
_entity.type
_entity.pdbx_description
1 polymer ?
#
loop_
_entity_poly.entity_id
_entity_poly.type
_entity_poly.pdbx_seq_one_letter_code
_entity_poly.pdbx_strand_id
1 'polypeptide(L)'
;MRSGTQSTALPTSQWFRRNRKWISIIAFLFLAGLVLWRLGVGFSFLDEDEKQALEMVELFHERMNAGHFDEVYDDAHPAFRHEISRQEWLRHMKETREDLGLYRAKRSFNVNAIVGPPVQVSVSYESTFEQGYGTEEFSFARKGDKLQLLKYFIISPSYSQHFVRPFLAGVTSPLHQ
;
A
#
# COMPACT_ATOMS: atom_id res chain seq x y z
N MET A 1 -1.21 -56.73 -55.42
CA MET A 1 -1.76 -55.68 -54.62
C MET A 1 -0.65 -55.17 -53.67
N ARG A 2 -0.06 -54.01 -53.98
CA ARG A 2 0.97 -53.38 -53.14
C ARG A 2 0.35 -52.11 -52.58
N SER A 3 0.10 -52.10 -51.23
CA SER A 3 -0.33 -50.94 -50.49
C SER A 3 0.87 -50.04 -50.19
N GLY A 4 0.95 -48.88 -50.82
CA GLY A 4 1.95 -47.88 -50.51
C GLY A 4 1.51 -47.05 -49.31
N THR A 5 2.24 -47.15 -48.19
CA THR A 5 2.09 -46.26 -47.01
C THR A 5 2.79 -44.94 -47.31
N GLN A 6 2.02 -43.88 -47.56
CA GLN A 6 2.55 -42.53 -47.65
C GLN A 6 2.79 -41.97 -46.23
N SER A 7 4.03 -41.80 -45.87
CA SER A 7 4.43 -41.09 -44.66
C SER A 7 4.35 -39.58 -44.93
N THR A 8 3.36 -38.93 -44.34
CA THR A 8 3.22 -37.45 -44.31
C THR A 8 4.14 -36.86 -43.27
N ALA A 9 5.38 -36.54 -43.69
CA ALA A 9 6.28 -35.75 -42.86
C ALA A 9 5.82 -34.27 -42.87
N LEU A 10 5.47 -33.76 -41.68
CA LEU A 10 5.06 -32.38 -41.47
C LEU A 10 6.22 -31.40 -41.78
N PRO A 11 6.02 -30.33 -42.56
CA PRO A 11 7.08 -29.36 -42.89
C PRO A 11 7.31 -28.38 -41.73
N THR A 12 8.02 -28.79 -40.70
CA THR A 12 8.35 -27.95 -39.52
C THR A 12 9.47 -26.93 -39.79
N SER A 13 10.20 -27.03 -40.89
CA SER A 13 11.39 -26.21 -41.08
C SER A 13 11.14 -24.83 -41.74
N GLN A 14 10.03 -24.64 -42.46
CA GLN A 14 9.77 -23.38 -43.19
C GLN A 14 9.15 -22.30 -42.28
N TRP A 15 8.36 -22.68 -41.28
CA TRP A 15 7.76 -21.75 -40.33
C TRP A 15 8.82 -21.04 -39.50
N PHE A 16 9.84 -21.76 -39.02
CA PHE A 16 10.95 -21.20 -38.25
C PHE A 16 11.81 -20.19 -39.02
N ARG A 17 11.99 -20.37 -40.32
CA ARG A 17 12.78 -19.43 -41.12
C ARG A 17 12.08 -18.10 -41.35
N ARG A 18 10.77 -18.10 -41.53
CA ARG A 18 9.98 -16.89 -41.78
C ARG A 18 9.83 -16.03 -40.52
N ASN A 19 9.79 -16.67 -39.34
CA ASN A 19 9.57 -15.98 -38.06
C ASN A 19 10.86 -15.73 -37.27
N ARG A 20 12.03 -16.04 -37.83
CA ARG A 20 13.32 -15.89 -37.11
C ARG A 20 13.58 -14.47 -36.60
N LYS A 21 13.16 -13.45 -37.34
CA LYS A 21 13.29 -12.04 -36.91
C LYS A 21 12.39 -11.72 -35.72
N TRP A 22 11.18 -12.20 -35.72
CA TRP A 22 10.24 -12.00 -34.61
C TRP A 22 10.65 -12.77 -33.36
N ILE A 23 11.14 -13.98 -33.49
CA ILE A 23 11.65 -14.79 -32.37
C ILE A 23 12.86 -14.09 -31.73
N SER A 24 13.76 -13.52 -32.53
CA SER A 24 14.91 -12.76 -32.00
C SER A 24 14.49 -11.49 -31.27
N ILE A 25 13.47 -10.78 -31.75
CA ILE A 25 12.93 -9.58 -31.09
C ILE A 25 12.30 -9.95 -29.76
N ILE A 26 11.49 -10.99 -29.73
CA ILE A 26 10.85 -11.47 -28.49
C ILE A 26 11.91 -11.93 -27.48
N ALA A 27 12.91 -12.70 -27.91
CA ALA A 27 14.01 -13.14 -27.06
C ALA A 27 14.82 -11.94 -26.52
N PHE A 28 15.07 -10.93 -27.34
CA PHE A 28 15.76 -9.71 -26.94
C PHE A 28 14.94 -8.90 -25.91
N LEU A 29 13.63 -8.73 -26.12
CA LEU A 29 12.74 -8.05 -25.19
C LEU A 29 12.63 -8.80 -23.85
N PHE A 30 12.60 -10.13 -23.90
CA PHE A 30 12.59 -10.97 -22.70
C PHE A 30 13.90 -10.85 -21.93
N LEU A 31 15.05 -10.87 -22.64
CA LEU A 31 16.36 -10.69 -22.03
C LEU A 31 16.53 -9.29 -21.44
N ALA A 32 16.07 -8.25 -22.17
CA ALA A 32 16.07 -6.87 -21.69
C ALA A 32 15.20 -6.71 -20.45
N GLY A 33 13.99 -7.31 -20.42
CA GLY A 33 13.11 -7.34 -19.26
C GLY A 33 13.76 -8.02 -18.07
N LEU A 34 14.47 -9.12 -18.30
CA LEU A 34 15.18 -9.88 -17.26
C LEU A 34 16.38 -9.11 -16.69
N VAL A 35 17.07 -8.35 -17.56
CA VAL A 35 18.17 -7.47 -17.16
C VAL A 35 17.63 -6.27 -16.35
N LEU A 36 16.56 -5.63 -16.78
CA LEU A 36 15.90 -4.55 -16.06
C LEU A 36 15.39 -5.03 -14.67
N TRP A 37 14.84 -6.25 -14.62
CA TRP A 37 14.45 -6.86 -13.35
C TRP A 37 15.67 -7.14 -12.45
N ARG A 38 16.78 -7.64 -13.01
CA ARG A 38 18.04 -7.87 -12.27
C ARG A 38 18.70 -6.59 -11.79
N LEU A 39 18.53 -5.47 -12.51
CA LEU A 39 19.05 -4.16 -12.13
C LEU A 39 18.20 -3.46 -11.05
N GLY A 40 17.11 -4.08 -10.57
CA GLY A 40 16.31 -3.58 -9.47
C GLY A 40 15.52 -2.29 -9.79
N VAL A 41 15.41 -1.92 -11.06
CA VAL A 41 14.75 -0.66 -11.48
C VAL A 41 13.27 -0.63 -11.03
N GLY A 42 12.65 -1.80 -10.83
CA GLY A 42 11.26 -1.89 -10.33
C GLY A 42 11.14 -1.80 -8.81
N PHE A 43 12.21 -2.08 -8.05
CA PHE A 43 12.18 -2.10 -6.58
C PHE A 43 12.56 -0.76 -5.96
N SER A 44 13.32 0.08 -6.64
CA SER A 44 13.78 1.37 -6.10
C SER A 44 12.64 2.35 -5.80
N PHE A 45 11.54 2.26 -6.52
CA PHE A 45 10.38 3.14 -6.27
C PHE A 45 9.58 2.68 -5.04
N LEU A 46 9.52 1.37 -4.75
CA LEU A 46 8.84 0.85 -3.57
C LEU A 46 9.62 1.22 -2.30
N ASP A 47 10.94 1.11 -2.33
CA ASP A 47 11.80 1.48 -1.20
C ASP A 47 11.65 2.97 -0.86
N GLU A 48 11.53 3.85 -1.87
CA GLU A 48 11.33 5.30 -1.64
C GLU A 48 9.96 5.60 -1.06
N ASP A 49 8.90 4.94 -1.54
CA ASP A 49 7.55 5.11 -1.00
C ASP A 49 7.43 4.58 0.43
N GLU A 50 8.06 3.45 0.74
CA GLU A 50 8.12 2.92 2.10
C GLU A 50 8.85 3.87 3.04
N LYS A 51 10.01 4.37 2.62
CA LYS A 51 10.77 5.33 3.41
C LYS A 51 9.99 6.60 3.66
N GLN A 52 9.36 7.16 2.62
CA GLN A 52 8.52 8.36 2.75
C GLN A 52 7.33 8.10 3.69
N ALA A 53 6.69 6.92 3.62
CA ALA A 53 5.59 6.57 4.51
C ALA A 53 6.05 6.50 5.97
N LEU A 54 7.23 5.92 6.24
CA LEU A 54 7.80 5.87 7.59
C LEU A 54 8.12 7.27 8.14
N GLU A 55 8.70 8.16 7.32
CA GLU A 55 8.96 9.56 7.68
C GLU A 55 7.64 10.30 8.00
N MET A 56 6.59 10.05 7.23
CA MET A 56 5.27 10.64 7.48
C MET A 56 4.64 10.14 8.77
N VAL A 57 4.84 8.88 9.17
CA VAL A 57 4.37 8.39 10.46
C VAL A 57 5.11 9.05 11.62
N GLU A 58 6.43 9.24 11.52
CA GLU A 58 7.18 9.96 12.55
C GLU A 58 6.67 11.41 12.68
N LEU A 59 6.48 12.12 11.58
CA LEU A 59 5.91 13.46 11.57
C LEU A 59 4.49 13.49 12.15
N PHE A 60 3.68 12.47 11.86
CA PHE A 60 2.34 12.32 12.46
C PHE A 60 2.44 12.26 13.98
N HIS A 61 3.30 11.41 14.53
CA HIS A 61 3.47 11.26 15.99
C HIS A 61 4.02 12.53 16.65
N GLU A 62 4.94 13.25 15.99
CA GLU A 62 5.42 14.54 16.45
C GLU A 62 4.28 15.56 16.59
N ARG A 63 3.45 15.70 15.55
CA ARG A 63 2.28 16.58 15.53
C ARG A 63 1.23 16.16 16.56
N MET A 64 0.99 14.85 16.68
CA MET A 64 0.09 14.29 17.70
C MET A 64 0.57 14.66 19.11
N ASN A 65 1.85 14.50 19.41
CA ASN A 65 2.43 14.86 20.68
C ASN A 65 2.43 16.37 20.94
N ALA A 66 2.58 17.19 19.89
CA ALA A 66 2.49 18.65 19.99
C ALA A 66 1.03 19.16 20.09
N GLY A 67 0.03 18.32 19.75
CA GLY A 67 -1.37 18.72 19.70
C GLY A 67 -1.76 19.45 18.41
N HIS A 68 -0.93 19.36 17.37
CA HIS A 68 -1.15 19.97 16.05
C HIS A 68 -2.01 19.07 15.16
N PHE A 69 -3.18 18.68 15.65
CA PHE A 69 -4.09 17.76 14.95
C PHE A 69 -4.68 18.35 13.67
N ASP A 70 -4.79 19.67 13.63
CA ASP A 70 -5.28 20.44 12.49
C ASP A 70 -4.29 20.39 11.32
N GLU A 71 -2.99 20.45 11.56
CA GLU A 71 -1.96 20.32 10.53
C GLU A 71 -1.99 18.93 9.89
N VAL A 72 -2.21 17.86 10.69
CA VAL A 72 -2.38 16.51 10.14
C VAL A 72 -3.57 16.42 9.20
N TYR A 73 -4.69 17.04 9.57
CA TYR A 73 -5.89 17.07 8.74
C TYR A 73 -5.67 17.85 7.45
N ASP A 74 -5.04 19.01 7.52
CA ASP A 74 -4.83 19.89 6.37
C ASP A 74 -3.91 19.27 5.32
N ASP A 75 -2.88 18.53 5.76
CA ASP A 75 -1.93 17.84 4.90
C ASP A 75 -2.46 16.47 4.38
N ALA A 76 -3.56 15.98 4.93
CA ALA A 76 -4.12 14.68 4.53
C ALA A 76 -4.67 14.70 3.09
N HIS A 77 -4.79 13.52 2.51
CA HIS A 77 -5.35 13.34 1.17
C HIS A 77 -6.81 13.86 1.09
N PRO A 78 -7.25 14.44 -0.03
CA PRO A 78 -8.63 14.92 -0.18
C PRO A 78 -9.70 13.86 0.13
N ALA A 79 -9.46 12.59 -0.20
CA ALA A 79 -10.38 11.51 0.14
C ALA A 79 -10.53 11.33 1.66
N PHE A 80 -9.44 11.44 2.45
CA PHE A 80 -9.52 11.44 3.90
C PHE A 80 -10.42 12.56 4.42
N ARG A 81 -10.23 13.80 3.91
CA ARG A 81 -11.04 14.98 4.30
C ARG A 81 -12.48 14.94 3.81
N HIS A 82 -12.77 14.10 2.84
CA HIS A 82 -14.15 13.84 2.39
C HIS A 82 -14.86 12.84 3.32
N GLU A 83 -14.11 11.86 3.86
CA GLU A 83 -14.66 10.80 4.73
C GLU A 83 -14.92 11.29 6.17
N ILE A 84 -14.09 12.18 6.70
CA ILE A 84 -14.21 12.71 8.05
C ILE A 84 -14.14 14.24 8.06
N SER A 85 -15.04 14.89 8.77
CA SER A 85 -15.00 16.33 8.93
C SER A 85 -13.84 16.77 9.83
N ARG A 86 -13.33 18.00 9.62
CA ARG A 86 -12.26 18.56 10.47
C ARG A 86 -12.64 18.54 11.95
N GLN A 87 -13.86 18.94 12.29
CA GLN A 87 -14.33 18.99 13.68
C GLN A 87 -14.34 17.60 14.32
N GLU A 88 -14.78 16.60 13.58
CA GLU A 88 -14.83 15.21 14.03
C GLU A 88 -13.42 14.65 14.21
N TRP A 89 -12.51 14.90 13.26
CA TRP A 89 -11.11 14.54 13.39
C TRP A 89 -10.46 15.13 14.64
N LEU A 90 -10.59 16.45 14.86
CA LEU A 90 -10.00 17.13 16.01
C LEU A 90 -10.56 16.60 17.34
N ARG A 91 -11.85 16.29 17.39
CA ARG A 91 -12.47 15.67 18.57
C ARG A 91 -11.86 14.30 18.85
N HIS A 92 -11.79 13.44 17.85
CA HIS A 92 -11.22 12.10 18.00
C HIS A 92 -9.76 12.12 18.46
N MET A 93 -8.95 12.99 17.87
CA MET A 93 -7.54 13.07 18.27
C MET A 93 -7.35 13.56 19.69
N LYS A 94 -8.20 14.46 20.17
CA LYS A 94 -8.22 14.87 21.58
C LYS A 94 -8.61 13.72 22.51
N GLU A 95 -9.69 13.02 22.20
CA GLU A 95 -10.14 11.84 22.95
C GLU A 95 -9.05 10.77 23.01
N THR A 96 -8.43 10.44 21.86
CA THR A 96 -7.31 9.49 21.79
C THR A 96 -6.16 9.92 22.70
N ARG A 97 -5.80 11.21 22.68
CA ARG A 97 -4.73 11.74 23.51
C ARG A 97 -5.08 11.76 25.00
N GLU A 98 -6.34 12.01 25.35
CA GLU A 98 -6.83 11.95 26.73
C GLU A 98 -6.80 10.51 27.29
N ASP A 99 -7.16 9.52 26.47
CA ASP A 99 -7.24 8.13 26.88
C ASP A 99 -5.88 7.42 26.88
N LEU A 100 -5.01 7.71 25.91
CA LEU A 100 -3.73 7.01 25.72
C LEU A 100 -2.50 7.84 26.18
N GLY A 101 -2.64 9.15 26.32
CA GLY A 101 -1.53 10.05 26.60
C GLY A 101 -0.65 10.27 25.37
N LEU A 102 0.60 10.68 25.60
CA LEU A 102 1.56 10.93 24.54
C LEU A 102 2.09 9.63 23.96
N TYR A 103 2.33 9.61 22.65
CA TYR A 103 3.09 8.57 21.97
C TYR A 103 4.52 8.54 22.50
N ARG A 104 5.05 7.36 22.82
CA ARG A 104 6.37 7.15 23.40
C ARG A 104 7.33 6.42 22.51
N ALA A 105 6.91 5.30 21.94
CA ALA A 105 7.77 4.46 21.10
C ALA A 105 6.98 3.49 20.24
N LYS A 106 7.58 3.09 19.12
CA LYS A 106 7.17 1.92 18.35
C LYS A 106 7.82 0.66 18.92
N ARG A 107 7.07 -0.42 19.03
CA ARG A 107 7.57 -1.75 19.42
C ARG A 107 7.91 -2.59 18.21
N SER A 108 7.01 -2.62 17.25
CA SER A 108 7.19 -3.32 15.97
C SER A 108 6.47 -2.55 14.86
N PHE A 109 6.86 -2.79 13.62
CA PHE A 109 6.15 -2.25 12.47
C PHE A 109 6.16 -3.25 11.32
N ASN A 110 5.16 -3.12 10.45
CA ASN A 110 5.07 -3.84 9.19
C ASN A 110 4.65 -2.85 8.09
N VAL A 111 5.31 -2.93 6.95
CA VAL A 111 5.01 -2.10 5.78
C VAL A 111 4.54 -2.99 4.64
N ASN A 112 3.41 -2.63 4.06
CA ASN A 112 2.86 -3.30 2.89
C ASN A 112 2.57 -2.25 1.81
N ALA A 113 3.26 -2.34 0.69
CA ALA A 113 2.99 -1.52 -0.48
C ALA A 113 2.01 -2.26 -1.41
N ILE A 114 0.91 -1.59 -1.76
CA ILE A 114 -0.04 -2.06 -2.77
C ILE A 114 0.25 -1.31 -4.06
N VAL A 115 0.79 -2.03 -5.05
CA VAL A 115 1.09 -1.47 -6.36
C VAL A 115 -0.17 -1.49 -7.22
N GLY A 116 -0.71 -0.31 -7.49
CA GLY A 116 -1.88 -0.11 -8.35
C GLY A 116 -2.17 1.38 -8.50
N PRO A 117 -2.98 1.83 -9.46
CA PRO A 117 -3.43 3.22 -9.50
C PRO A 117 -4.65 3.43 -8.57
N PRO A 118 -4.57 4.28 -7.52
CA PRO A 118 -3.36 4.96 -7.05
C PRO A 118 -2.43 4.04 -6.24
N VAL A 119 -1.12 4.30 -6.25
CA VAL A 119 -0.16 3.64 -5.38
C VAL A 119 -0.53 3.93 -3.93
N GLN A 120 -0.67 2.88 -3.14
CA GLN A 120 -0.98 2.98 -1.71
C GLN A 120 0.10 2.26 -0.90
N VAL A 121 0.50 2.86 0.19
CA VAL A 121 1.40 2.26 1.16
C VAL A 121 0.67 2.17 2.50
N SER A 122 0.61 0.98 3.07
CA SER A 122 0.03 0.76 4.39
C SER A 122 1.13 0.40 5.37
N VAL A 123 1.10 1.04 6.53
CA VAL A 123 2.05 0.83 7.61
C VAL A 123 1.28 0.50 8.87
N SER A 124 1.63 -0.60 9.53
CA SER A 124 1.07 -1.01 10.81
C SER A 124 2.13 -0.95 11.89
N TYR A 125 1.80 -0.34 13.02
CA TYR A 125 2.66 -0.19 14.18
C TYR A 125 2.04 -0.79 15.42
N GLU A 126 2.86 -1.49 16.22
CA GLU A 126 2.57 -1.65 17.65
C GLU A 126 3.21 -0.49 18.39
N SER A 127 2.38 0.42 18.90
CA SER A 127 2.78 1.67 19.54
C SER A 127 2.60 1.61 21.04
N THR A 128 3.51 2.25 21.75
CA THR A 128 3.42 2.45 23.20
C THR A 128 3.11 3.92 23.47
N PHE A 129 2.14 4.16 24.31
CA PHE A 129 1.72 5.47 24.79
C PHE A 129 1.96 5.57 26.29
N GLU A 130 1.77 6.76 26.89
CA GLU A 130 1.94 6.97 28.34
C GLU A 130 0.99 6.09 29.18
N GLN A 131 -0.25 5.89 28.72
CA GLN A 131 -1.31 5.21 29.45
C GLN A 131 -1.65 3.83 28.88
N GLY A 132 -0.83 3.31 27.93
CA GLY A 132 -1.10 2.01 27.36
C GLY A 132 -0.35 1.72 26.08
N TYR A 133 -0.90 0.81 25.30
CA TYR A 133 -0.39 0.43 24.00
C TYR A 133 -1.55 0.26 23.01
N GLY A 134 -1.22 0.29 21.72
CA GLY A 134 -2.19 0.08 20.66
C GLY A 134 -1.55 -0.35 19.37
N THR A 135 -2.36 -0.91 18.47
CA THR A 135 -1.98 -1.13 17.09
C THR A 135 -2.52 0.03 16.26
N GLU A 136 -1.63 0.74 15.59
CA GLU A 136 -1.95 1.82 14.68
C GLU A 136 -1.82 1.33 13.24
N GLU A 137 -2.75 1.71 12.40
CA GLU A 137 -2.68 1.47 10.96
C GLU A 137 -2.81 2.79 10.19
N PHE A 138 -1.83 3.01 9.36
CA PHE A 138 -1.75 4.14 8.45
C PHE A 138 -1.89 3.63 7.02
N SER A 139 -2.66 4.33 6.21
CA SER A 139 -2.63 4.15 4.76
C SER A 139 -2.35 5.50 4.11
N PHE A 140 -1.41 5.51 3.20
CA PHE A 140 -1.02 6.68 2.43
C PHE A 140 -1.34 6.45 0.97
N ALA A 141 -1.72 7.50 0.26
CA ALA A 141 -1.90 7.49 -1.19
C ALA A 141 -1.02 8.55 -1.83
N ARG A 142 -0.48 8.22 -3.01
CA ARG A 142 0.33 9.17 -3.77
C ARG A 142 -0.55 10.21 -4.46
N LYS A 143 -0.20 11.49 -4.24
CA LYS A 143 -0.77 12.62 -4.95
C LYS A 143 0.35 13.52 -5.50
N GLY A 144 0.55 13.49 -6.81
CA GLY A 144 1.75 14.06 -7.42
C GLY A 144 3.00 13.33 -6.93
N ASP A 145 3.97 14.07 -6.44
CA ASP A 145 5.27 13.54 -5.97
C ASP A 145 5.28 13.17 -4.49
N LYS A 146 4.16 13.35 -3.77
CA LYS A 146 4.10 13.15 -2.32
C LYS A 146 3.07 12.10 -1.94
N LEU A 147 3.39 11.33 -0.90
CA LEU A 147 2.41 10.55 -0.18
C LEU A 147 1.59 11.48 0.73
N GLN A 148 0.29 11.19 0.87
CA GLN A 148 -0.59 11.89 1.80
C GLN A 148 -1.40 10.87 2.60
N LEU A 149 -1.70 11.18 3.85
CA LEU A 149 -2.49 10.31 4.72
C LEU A 149 -3.89 10.10 4.12
N LEU A 150 -4.20 8.85 3.79
CA LEU A 150 -5.49 8.44 3.25
C LEU A 150 -6.40 7.87 4.32
N LYS A 151 -5.82 7.18 5.32
CA LYS A 151 -6.55 6.51 6.39
C LYS A 151 -5.67 6.37 7.62
N TYR A 152 -6.26 6.53 8.78
CA TYR A 152 -5.66 6.25 10.08
C TYR A 152 -6.68 5.62 11.00
N PHE A 153 -6.28 4.62 11.75
CA PHE A 153 -7.03 4.13 12.89
C PHE A 153 -6.12 3.50 13.96
N ILE A 154 -6.60 3.45 15.16
CA ILE A 154 -5.91 2.86 16.30
C ILE A 154 -6.85 1.90 17.04
N ILE A 155 -6.31 0.75 17.42
CA ILE A 155 -6.98 -0.24 18.27
C ILE A 155 -6.17 -0.40 19.54
N SER A 156 -6.76 -0.13 20.68
CA SER A 156 -6.11 -0.29 21.98
C SER A 156 -7.07 -0.93 23.00
N PRO A 157 -6.58 -1.87 23.84
CA PRO A 157 -7.38 -2.40 24.95
C PRO A 157 -7.76 -1.35 25.99
N SER A 158 -6.95 -0.30 26.12
CA SER A 158 -7.16 0.81 27.05
C SER A 158 -8.09 1.88 26.50
N TYR A 159 -8.42 1.82 25.22
CA TYR A 159 -9.27 2.75 24.52
C TYR A 159 -10.72 2.26 24.57
N SER A 160 -11.55 2.90 25.38
CA SER A 160 -12.99 2.60 25.44
C SER A 160 -13.64 2.93 24.11
N GLN A 161 -13.90 1.93 23.34
CA GLN A 161 -14.67 1.73 22.10
C GLN A 161 -15.49 2.91 21.51
N HIS A 162 -14.99 4.14 21.48
CA HIS A 162 -15.68 5.23 20.82
C HIS A 162 -15.16 5.54 19.42
N PHE A 163 -14.04 4.93 19.04
CA PHE A 163 -13.51 5.09 17.71
C PHE A 163 -13.70 3.80 16.93
N VAL A 164 -14.69 3.66 16.19
CA VAL A 164 -14.74 2.91 14.96
C VAL A 164 -16.11 2.98 14.33
N ARG A 165 -16.21 3.45 13.25
CA ARG A 165 -16.88 2.99 12.03
C ARG A 165 -17.01 4.15 11.10
N PRO A 166 -16.06 4.32 10.22
CA PRO A 166 -16.60 4.66 8.93
C PRO A 166 -16.24 3.71 7.79
N PHE A 167 -15.54 2.57 7.98
CA PHE A 167 -15.12 1.92 6.74
C PHE A 167 -15.26 0.39 6.64
N LEU A 168 -16.26 -0.22 7.27
CA LEU A 168 -16.63 -1.61 6.95
C LEU A 168 -18.00 -1.75 6.27
N ALA A 169 -18.64 -0.67 5.87
CA ALA A 169 -19.94 -0.72 5.20
C ALA A 169 -19.86 -1.06 3.69
N GLY A 170 -18.67 -1.29 3.13
CA GLY A 170 -18.47 -1.56 1.70
C GLY A 170 -17.99 -2.95 1.32
N VAL A 171 -17.71 -3.84 2.26
CA VAL A 171 -17.28 -5.23 1.97
C VAL A 171 -18.25 -6.22 2.59
N THR A 172 -19.50 -6.17 2.15
CA THR A 172 -20.35 -7.35 2.24
C THR A 172 -20.10 -8.17 0.98
N SER A 173 -19.19 -9.12 1.05
CA SER A 173 -19.22 -10.26 0.15
C SER A 173 -20.55 -10.97 0.30
N PRO A 174 -21.28 -11.25 -0.76
CA PRO A 174 -22.41 -12.17 -0.71
C PRO A 174 -21.84 -13.58 -0.57
N LEU A 175 -21.80 -14.10 0.64
CA LEU A 175 -21.67 -15.53 0.84
C LEU A 175 -23.05 -16.15 0.75
N HIS A 176 -23.27 -16.79 -0.38
CA HIS A 176 -24.08 -17.97 -0.68
C HIS A 176 -25.32 -18.24 0.18
N GLN A 177 -26.44 -18.17 -0.52
CA GLN A 177 -27.48 -19.21 -0.41
C GLN A 177 -27.29 -20.25 -1.53
#